data_672b0356997f16b5a4c8994bfb967603
#
_entry.id   672b0356997f16b5a4c8994bfb967603
#
_cell.length_a   1.000
_cell.length_b   1.000
_cell.length_c   1.000
_cell.angle_alpha   90.00
_cell.angle_beta   90.00
_cell.angle_gamma   90.00
#
_symmetry.space_group_name_H-M   'P 1'
#
loop_
_entity.id
_entity.type
_entity.pdbx_description
1 polymer ?
#
loop_
_entity_poly.entity_id
_entity_poly.type
_entity_poly.pdbx_seq_one_letter_code
_entity_poly.pdbx_strand_id
1 'polypeptide(L)'
;MTLRTLILAAGLGTRMKSVLPKMMHPLCGRPMVLLAIEAAEAAGGGKPVLVVGHGADAVRECANGRAEFVEQPELLGTADAVRRAEGLLRGTADKVLVFYGDMPLWKPETLRRLAEERAAGPLVMLTGIAADARMFGRVIRDAAGNVAGVVENAHLTAEQKSVREVNLGAYCFRADWLWEMLAKVKPSPKGEYYLTDLVEMAAHDGGASAIPVDDEEEWIGINTRAHLAEAEAALRRRINRRWLEAGVGMQDPSTVYVSLDATVGEGTMILPNTHLEGKTAVGRDCVIGPNTVLRRSAVGDRCRVECSVVEDATLEEDVSVGPFGHLRRGAYLERGVHMGNFGEVKNSRLGAGAKMGHFSYLGDAAVGAGANIGAGTITCNYDGQQKHRTEIGAGAFIGSDSMLVAPVKVGKGARTGAGSVVTHDVPDGELVLGVPARKIRKAGAKSVKRGRR
;
A
#
# COMPACT_ATOMS: atom_id res chain seq x y z
N MET A 1 0.87 -23.07 -26.79
CA MET A 1 -0.41 -22.32 -26.90
C MET A 1 -0.19 -20.92 -26.32
N THR A 2 -0.48 -19.91 -27.11
CA THR A 2 -0.34 -18.50 -26.70
C THR A 2 -1.58 -18.09 -25.90
N LEU A 3 -1.38 -17.33 -24.83
CA LEU A 3 -2.41 -16.81 -23.91
C LEU A 3 -2.49 -15.29 -24.01
N ARG A 4 -3.69 -14.73 -24.05
CA ARG A 4 -3.95 -13.31 -23.82
C ARG A 4 -4.97 -13.14 -22.70
N THR A 5 -4.81 -12.11 -21.91
CA THR A 5 -5.68 -11.84 -20.76
C THR A 5 -6.53 -10.59 -20.99
N LEU A 6 -7.82 -10.70 -20.67
CA LEU A 6 -8.80 -9.64 -20.72
C LEU A 6 -9.40 -9.40 -19.33
N ILE A 7 -9.33 -8.17 -18.84
CA ILE A 7 -9.86 -7.76 -17.54
C ILE A 7 -11.08 -6.87 -17.76
N LEU A 8 -12.22 -7.25 -17.19
CA LEU A 8 -13.45 -6.47 -17.28
C LEU A 8 -13.51 -5.45 -16.14
N ALA A 9 -13.39 -4.17 -16.47
CA ALA A 9 -13.25 -3.06 -15.52
C ALA A 9 -14.14 -1.85 -15.83
N ALA A 10 -15.17 -2.00 -16.69
CA ALA A 10 -16.00 -0.89 -17.18
C ALA A 10 -17.12 -0.45 -16.23
N GLY A 11 -17.42 -1.21 -15.17
CA GLY A 11 -18.57 -0.98 -14.29
C GLY A 11 -18.58 0.38 -13.60
N LEU A 12 -19.76 1.03 -13.52
CA LEU A 12 -19.95 2.37 -12.92
C LEU A 12 -19.59 2.46 -11.41
N GLY A 13 -19.76 1.35 -10.68
CA GLY A 13 -19.47 1.34 -9.25
C GLY A 13 -20.39 2.21 -8.39
N THR A 14 -21.61 2.47 -8.81
CA THR A 14 -22.58 3.35 -8.11
C THR A 14 -22.80 2.99 -6.65
N ARG A 15 -22.77 1.67 -6.32
CA ARG A 15 -22.91 1.14 -4.97
C ARG A 15 -21.73 1.48 -4.05
N MET A 16 -20.59 1.93 -4.60
CA MET A 16 -19.44 2.43 -3.81
C MET A 16 -19.69 3.79 -3.18
N LYS A 17 -20.69 4.55 -3.68
CA LYS A 17 -21.03 5.91 -3.22
C LYS A 17 -19.78 6.80 -3.12
N SER A 18 -19.01 6.87 -4.20
CA SER A 18 -17.71 7.55 -4.26
C SER A 18 -17.54 8.29 -5.57
N VAL A 19 -16.85 9.43 -5.52
CA VAL A 19 -16.38 10.14 -6.72
C VAL A 19 -15.17 9.46 -7.35
N LEU A 20 -14.43 8.67 -6.55
CA LEU A 20 -13.31 7.88 -7.05
C LEU A 20 -13.85 6.70 -7.88
N PRO A 21 -13.37 6.49 -9.11
CA PRO A 21 -13.76 5.33 -9.91
C PRO A 21 -13.52 4.02 -9.15
N LYS A 22 -14.41 3.04 -9.33
CA LYS A 22 -14.39 1.78 -8.58
C LYS A 22 -13.01 1.12 -8.58
N MET A 23 -12.37 1.03 -9.73
CA MET A 23 -11.08 0.38 -9.92
C MET A 23 -9.90 1.13 -9.28
N MET A 24 -10.11 2.39 -8.89
CA MET A 24 -9.09 3.24 -8.27
C MET A 24 -9.07 3.16 -6.74
N HIS A 25 -10.06 2.49 -6.12
CA HIS A 25 -10.05 2.31 -4.67
C HIS A 25 -8.85 1.47 -4.24
N PRO A 26 -8.07 1.94 -3.23
CA PRO A 26 -6.90 1.20 -2.76
C PRO A 26 -7.28 0.01 -1.88
N LEU A 27 -6.46 -1.03 -1.95
CA LEU A 27 -6.35 -2.16 -1.04
C LEU A 27 -4.89 -2.25 -0.57
N CYS A 28 -4.66 -2.21 0.72
CA CYS A 28 -3.31 -2.17 1.32
C CYS A 28 -2.38 -1.18 0.62
N GLY A 29 -2.91 0.02 0.31
CA GLY A 29 -2.19 1.12 -0.32
C GLY A 29 -2.07 1.07 -1.84
N ARG A 30 -2.57 0.03 -2.52
CA ARG A 30 -2.48 -0.15 -3.98
C ARG A 30 -3.85 -0.15 -4.65
N PRO A 31 -4.12 0.64 -5.71
CA PRO A 31 -5.37 0.62 -6.46
C PRO A 31 -5.74 -0.77 -6.96
N MET A 32 -7.03 -1.15 -6.89
CA MET A 32 -7.54 -2.46 -7.33
C MET A 32 -7.12 -2.82 -8.76
N VAL A 33 -7.12 -1.85 -9.67
CA VAL A 33 -6.72 -2.08 -11.07
C VAL A 33 -5.30 -2.61 -11.18
N LEU A 34 -4.37 -2.13 -10.34
CA LEU A 34 -2.98 -2.61 -10.37
C LEU A 34 -2.86 -4.04 -9.86
N LEU A 35 -3.66 -4.42 -8.84
CA LEU A 35 -3.72 -5.80 -8.37
C LEU A 35 -4.24 -6.75 -9.45
N ALA A 36 -5.28 -6.35 -10.17
CA ALA A 36 -5.81 -7.13 -11.29
C ALA A 36 -4.80 -7.27 -12.44
N ILE A 37 -4.08 -6.20 -12.79
CA ILE A 37 -3.01 -6.24 -13.79
C ILE A 37 -1.88 -7.17 -13.35
N GLU A 38 -1.44 -7.08 -12.09
CA GLU A 38 -0.38 -7.94 -11.53
C GLU A 38 -0.76 -9.42 -11.55
N ALA A 39 -2.01 -9.74 -11.21
CA ALA A 39 -2.52 -11.10 -11.28
C ALA A 39 -2.52 -11.63 -12.72
N ALA A 40 -2.92 -10.79 -13.69
CA ALA A 40 -2.91 -11.14 -15.12
C ALA A 40 -1.50 -11.36 -15.67
N GLU A 41 -0.57 -10.45 -15.38
CA GLU A 41 0.84 -10.58 -15.80
C GLU A 41 1.48 -11.85 -15.24
N ALA A 42 1.22 -12.13 -13.97
CA ALA A 42 1.76 -13.32 -13.29
C ALA A 42 1.11 -14.64 -13.76
N ALA A 43 -0.08 -14.59 -14.33
CA ALA A 43 -0.72 -15.75 -14.96
C ALA A 43 -0.11 -16.13 -16.31
N GLY A 44 0.76 -15.28 -16.91
CA GLY A 44 1.52 -15.60 -18.11
C GLY A 44 0.91 -15.08 -19.42
N GLY A 45 -0.18 -14.32 -19.36
CA GLY A 45 -0.85 -13.77 -20.56
C GLY A 45 -0.19 -12.53 -21.18
N GLY A 46 1.01 -12.15 -20.72
CA GLY A 46 1.69 -10.93 -21.15
C GLY A 46 0.95 -9.66 -20.72
N LYS A 47 1.04 -8.59 -21.50
CA LYS A 47 0.35 -7.33 -21.24
C LYS A 47 -1.16 -7.53 -21.40
N PRO A 48 -1.97 -7.34 -20.32
CA PRO A 48 -3.41 -7.56 -20.39
C PRO A 48 -4.13 -6.46 -21.16
N VAL A 49 -5.30 -6.79 -21.69
CA VAL A 49 -6.26 -5.82 -22.20
C VAL A 49 -7.28 -5.51 -21.09
N LEU A 50 -7.52 -4.24 -20.82
CA LEU A 50 -8.56 -3.79 -19.90
C LEU A 50 -9.75 -3.21 -20.66
N VAL A 51 -10.94 -3.73 -20.38
CA VAL A 51 -12.17 -3.07 -20.81
C VAL A 51 -12.52 -2.02 -19.78
N VAL A 52 -12.49 -0.76 -20.17
CA VAL A 52 -12.74 0.38 -19.30
C VAL A 52 -14.01 1.12 -19.71
N GLY A 53 -14.58 1.86 -18.78
CA GLY A 53 -15.76 2.68 -18.98
C GLY A 53 -15.64 3.97 -18.17
N HIS A 54 -16.48 4.14 -17.15
CA HIS A 54 -16.42 5.32 -16.27
C HIS A 54 -15.06 5.45 -15.58
N GLY A 55 -14.42 6.65 -15.70
CA GLY A 55 -13.12 6.93 -15.11
C GLY A 55 -11.94 6.30 -15.86
N ALA A 56 -12.11 5.99 -17.15
CA ALA A 56 -11.08 5.37 -18.00
C ALA A 56 -9.73 6.08 -17.95
N ASP A 57 -9.70 7.42 -17.94
CA ASP A 57 -8.46 8.19 -17.97
C ASP A 57 -7.64 7.98 -16.68
N ALA A 58 -8.28 8.00 -15.52
CA ALA A 58 -7.61 7.74 -14.24
C ALA A 58 -7.05 6.30 -14.20
N VAL A 59 -7.78 5.33 -14.75
CA VAL A 59 -7.34 3.93 -14.83
C VAL A 59 -6.14 3.80 -15.78
N ARG A 60 -6.16 4.47 -16.96
CA ARG A 60 -5.04 4.47 -17.90
C ARG A 60 -3.76 5.08 -17.31
N GLU A 61 -3.91 6.25 -16.66
CA GLU A 61 -2.80 6.92 -16.01
C GLU A 61 -2.20 6.04 -14.89
N CYS A 62 -3.05 5.44 -14.05
CA CYS A 62 -2.63 4.56 -12.97
C CYS A 62 -1.89 3.32 -13.50
N ALA A 63 -2.36 2.71 -14.58
CA ALA A 63 -1.74 1.52 -15.18
C ALA A 63 -0.38 1.82 -15.81
N ASN A 64 -0.08 3.06 -16.11
CA ASN A 64 1.23 3.55 -16.58
C ASN A 64 1.85 2.66 -17.68
N GLY A 65 1.10 2.38 -18.72
CA GLY A 65 1.54 1.58 -19.86
C GLY A 65 1.59 0.06 -19.65
N ARG A 66 1.21 -0.46 -18.49
CA ARG A 66 1.19 -1.92 -18.18
C ARG A 66 0.02 -2.67 -18.81
N ALA A 67 -0.96 -1.98 -19.42
CA ALA A 67 -2.12 -2.59 -20.06
C ALA A 67 -2.42 -1.95 -21.40
N GLU A 68 -3.11 -2.69 -22.26
CA GLU A 68 -3.84 -2.17 -23.42
C GLU A 68 -5.28 -1.87 -23.02
N PHE A 69 -5.99 -0.99 -23.73
CA PHE A 69 -7.32 -0.55 -23.33
C PHE A 69 -8.30 -0.58 -24.47
N VAL A 70 -9.51 -1.03 -24.16
CA VAL A 70 -10.69 -0.84 -25.00
C VAL A 70 -11.80 -0.20 -24.19
N GLU A 71 -12.60 0.62 -24.82
CA GLU A 71 -13.72 1.29 -24.15
C GLU A 71 -15.03 0.55 -24.36
N GLN A 72 -15.81 0.47 -23.30
CA GLN A 72 -17.22 0.11 -23.35
C GLN A 72 -18.04 1.36 -23.00
N PRO A 73 -18.46 2.15 -24.01
CA PRO A 73 -19.17 3.43 -23.77
C PRO A 73 -20.57 3.22 -23.19
N GLU A 74 -21.23 2.15 -23.58
CA GLU A 74 -22.54 1.73 -23.08
C GLU A 74 -22.42 0.41 -22.36
N LEU A 75 -22.98 0.31 -21.16
CA LEU A 75 -22.89 -0.89 -20.33
C LEU A 75 -23.93 -1.92 -20.76
N LEU A 76 -23.74 -2.52 -21.92
CA LEU A 76 -24.62 -3.52 -22.51
C LEU A 76 -24.36 -4.96 -22.02
N GLY A 77 -23.64 -5.12 -20.92
CA GLY A 77 -23.36 -6.41 -20.30
C GLY A 77 -21.94 -6.93 -20.53
N THR A 78 -21.65 -8.07 -19.91
CA THR A 78 -20.28 -8.63 -19.85
C THR A 78 -19.83 -9.26 -21.17
N ALA A 79 -20.73 -9.85 -21.97
CA ALA A 79 -20.38 -10.35 -23.29
C ALA A 79 -20.09 -9.20 -24.28
N ASP A 80 -20.82 -8.08 -24.18
CA ASP A 80 -20.49 -6.89 -24.98
C ASP A 80 -19.11 -6.35 -24.62
N ALA A 81 -18.77 -6.30 -23.32
CA ALA A 81 -17.45 -5.90 -22.87
C ALA A 81 -16.34 -6.75 -23.50
N VAL A 82 -16.49 -8.08 -23.51
CA VAL A 82 -15.53 -8.99 -24.16
C VAL A 82 -15.48 -8.74 -25.67
N ARG A 83 -16.62 -8.52 -26.33
CA ARG A 83 -16.72 -8.25 -27.77
C ARG A 83 -15.92 -7.00 -28.17
N ARG A 84 -15.87 -5.96 -27.32
CA ARG A 84 -15.08 -4.74 -27.57
C ARG A 84 -13.59 -5.03 -27.74
N ALA A 85 -13.09 -6.09 -27.13
CA ALA A 85 -11.68 -6.47 -27.22
C ALA A 85 -11.36 -7.34 -28.46
N GLU A 86 -12.35 -7.75 -29.23
CA GLU A 86 -12.16 -8.65 -30.39
C GLU A 86 -11.10 -8.14 -31.36
N GLY A 87 -11.13 -6.83 -31.71
CA GLY A 87 -10.19 -6.22 -32.65
C GLY A 87 -8.72 -6.26 -32.20
N LEU A 88 -8.47 -6.34 -30.88
CA LEU A 88 -7.11 -6.44 -30.33
C LEU A 88 -6.68 -7.90 -30.10
N LEU A 89 -7.61 -8.82 -29.87
CA LEU A 89 -7.32 -10.15 -29.40
C LEU A 89 -7.50 -11.24 -30.44
N ARG A 90 -8.40 -11.07 -31.41
CA ARG A 90 -8.67 -12.08 -32.44
C ARG A 90 -7.42 -12.35 -33.27
N GLY A 91 -7.05 -13.61 -33.39
CA GLY A 91 -5.86 -14.03 -34.14
C GLY A 91 -4.53 -13.80 -33.44
N THR A 92 -4.53 -13.29 -32.18
CA THR A 92 -3.28 -13.02 -31.43
C THR A 92 -2.94 -14.08 -30.41
N ALA A 93 -3.87 -14.97 -30.07
CA ALA A 93 -3.69 -16.03 -29.09
C ALA A 93 -4.57 -17.27 -29.39
N ASP A 94 -4.15 -18.41 -28.85
CA ASP A 94 -4.92 -19.66 -28.88
C ASP A 94 -5.99 -19.69 -27.78
N LYS A 95 -5.70 -19.04 -26.65
CA LYS A 95 -6.58 -18.96 -25.49
C LYS A 95 -6.76 -17.52 -25.01
N VAL A 96 -7.96 -17.18 -24.53
CA VAL A 96 -8.29 -15.91 -23.89
C VAL A 96 -8.74 -16.16 -22.47
N LEU A 97 -7.97 -15.66 -21.50
CA LEU A 97 -8.31 -15.64 -20.09
C LEU A 97 -9.12 -14.36 -19.82
N VAL A 98 -10.32 -14.51 -19.29
CA VAL A 98 -11.22 -13.38 -18.97
C VAL A 98 -11.55 -13.42 -17.48
N PHE A 99 -11.40 -12.30 -16.78
CA PHE A 99 -11.87 -12.19 -15.39
C PHE A 99 -12.31 -10.76 -15.03
N TYR A 100 -13.06 -10.65 -13.94
CA TYR A 100 -13.57 -9.37 -13.48
C TYR A 100 -12.52 -8.64 -12.63
N GLY A 101 -12.23 -7.39 -12.98
CA GLY A 101 -11.26 -6.55 -12.30
C GLY A 101 -11.67 -6.14 -10.87
N ASP A 102 -12.94 -6.26 -10.53
CA ASP A 102 -13.45 -6.02 -9.18
C ASP A 102 -13.31 -7.21 -8.22
N MET A 103 -12.62 -8.25 -8.64
CA MET A 103 -12.17 -9.38 -7.83
C MET A 103 -10.64 -9.40 -7.81
N PRO A 104 -9.99 -8.44 -7.12
CA PRO A 104 -8.54 -8.20 -7.27
C PRO A 104 -7.65 -9.14 -6.46
N LEU A 105 -8.23 -10.09 -5.71
CA LEU A 105 -7.49 -10.97 -4.81
C LEU A 105 -7.12 -12.33 -5.38
N TRP A 106 -7.32 -12.52 -6.69
CA TRP A 106 -6.89 -13.74 -7.36
C TRP A 106 -5.42 -14.04 -7.10
N LYS A 107 -5.14 -15.28 -6.71
CA LYS A 107 -3.76 -15.76 -6.69
C LYS A 107 -3.29 -16.05 -8.12
N PRO A 108 -2.07 -15.67 -8.46
CA PRO A 108 -1.51 -15.97 -9.78
C PRO A 108 -1.56 -17.44 -10.15
N GLU A 109 -1.38 -18.33 -9.17
CA GLU A 109 -1.40 -19.79 -9.33
C GLU A 109 -2.79 -20.27 -9.77
N THR A 110 -3.86 -19.70 -9.21
CA THR A 110 -5.24 -20.03 -9.54
C THR A 110 -5.58 -19.64 -10.97
N LEU A 111 -5.20 -18.41 -11.40
CA LEU A 111 -5.40 -17.98 -12.77
C LEU A 111 -4.52 -18.77 -13.77
N ARG A 112 -3.29 -19.13 -13.37
CA ARG A 112 -2.42 -19.97 -14.20
C ARG A 112 -3.02 -21.36 -14.37
N ARG A 113 -3.51 -21.99 -13.29
CA ARG A 113 -4.19 -23.29 -13.35
C ARG A 113 -5.39 -23.23 -14.30
N LEU A 114 -6.19 -22.15 -14.25
CA LEU A 114 -7.29 -21.94 -15.17
C LEU A 114 -6.83 -21.87 -16.64
N ALA A 115 -5.73 -21.15 -16.92
CA ALA A 115 -5.21 -21.00 -18.28
C ALA A 115 -4.56 -22.26 -18.84
N GLU A 116 -3.92 -23.08 -17.98
CA GLU A 116 -3.19 -24.29 -18.37
C GLU A 116 -4.10 -25.51 -18.47
N GLU A 117 -5.30 -25.47 -17.89
CA GLU A 117 -6.22 -26.60 -17.88
C GLU A 117 -6.49 -27.13 -19.29
N ARG A 118 -6.38 -28.47 -19.42
CA ARG A 118 -6.65 -29.21 -20.66
C ARG A 118 -8.05 -29.75 -20.65
N ALA A 119 -9.02 -28.87 -20.94
CA ALA A 119 -10.41 -29.28 -21.11
C ALA A 119 -10.66 -29.94 -22.47
N ALA A 120 -11.60 -30.87 -22.51
CA ALA A 120 -12.08 -31.45 -23.78
C ALA A 120 -12.88 -30.42 -24.59
N GLY A 121 -13.58 -29.48 -23.90
CA GLY A 121 -14.41 -28.46 -24.50
C GLY A 121 -13.70 -27.10 -24.66
N PRO A 122 -14.43 -26.11 -25.22
CA PRO A 122 -13.89 -24.79 -25.56
C PRO A 122 -13.78 -23.83 -24.37
N LEU A 123 -14.29 -24.19 -23.19
CA LEU A 123 -14.39 -23.33 -22.01
C LEU A 123 -13.99 -24.05 -20.74
N VAL A 124 -13.14 -23.39 -19.95
CA VAL A 124 -12.90 -23.69 -18.53
C VAL A 124 -13.30 -22.48 -17.68
N MET A 125 -13.93 -22.70 -16.54
CA MET A 125 -14.33 -21.64 -15.62
C MET A 125 -13.91 -21.95 -14.18
N LEU A 126 -13.79 -20.91 -13.36
CA LEU A 126 -13.63 -21.09 -11.92
C LEU A 126 -14.99 -21.11 -11.22
N THR A 127 -15.16 -22.01 -10.28
CA THR A 127 -16.34 -22.14 -9.43
C THR A 127 -15.95 -22.19 -7.97
N GLY A 128 -16.89 -21.90 -7.07
CA GLY A 128 -16.69 -22.01 -5.64
C GLY A 128 -17.95 -22.52 -4.95
N ILE A 129 -17.81 -23.16 -3.79
CA ILE A 129 -18.94 -23.58 -2.95
C ILE A 129 -19.13 -22.52 -1.86
N ALA A 130 -20.05 -21.62 -2.07
CA ALA A 130 -20.28 -20.51 -1.16
C ALA A 130 -21.15 -20.89 0.04
N ALA A 131 -20.78 -20.46 1.25
CA ALA A 131 -21.64 -20.51 2.42
C ALA A 131 -22.81 -19.53 2.26
N ASP A 132 -22.51 -18.30 1.80
CA ASP A 132 -23.47 -17.31 1.33
C ASP A 132 -23.17 -16.95 -0.13
N ALA A 133 -24.04 -17.40 -1.01
CA ALA A 133 -23.85 -17.23 -2.45
C ALA A 133 -24.06 -15.78 -2.94
N ARG A 134 -24.46 -14.86 -2.06
CA ARG A 134 -24.59 -13.41 -2.35
C ARG A 134 -25.26 -13.13 -3.70
N MET A 135 -24.59 -12.31 -4.52
CA MET A 135 -25.07 -11.91 -5.86
C MET A 135 -24.47 -12.74 -7.00
N PHE A 136 -23.74 -13.80 -6.70
CA PHE A 136 -23.14 -14.64 -7.74
C PHE A 136 -24.17 -15.44 -8.52
N GLY A 137 -23.93 -15.66 -9.82
CA GLY A 137 -24.65 -16.63 -10.63
C GLY A 137 -24.46 -18.07 -10.09
N ARG A 138 -25.44 -18.92 -10.31
CA ARG A 138 -25.40 -20.31 -9.89
C ARG A 138 -24.96 -21.21 -11.03
N VAL A 139 -24.04 -22.11 -10.76
CA VAL A 139 -23.61 -23.13 -11.69
C VAL A 139 -24.62 -24.26 -11.66
N ILE A 140 -25.22 -24.54 -12.80
CA ILE A 140 -26.19 -25.63 -12.95
C ILE A 140 -25.48 -26.82 -13.59
N ARG A 141 -25.69 -28.01 -12.99
CA ARG A 141 -25.16 -29.27 -13.51
C ARG A 141 -26.27 -30.16 -14.04
N ASP A 142 -25.95 -30.93 -15.06
CA ASP A 142 -26.84 -31.96 -15.58
C ASP A 142 -26.88 -33.20 -14.66
N ALA A 143 -27.70 -34.19 -15.02
CA ALA A 143 -27.84 -35.41 -14.25
C ALA A 143 -26.56 -36.28 -14.19
N ALA A 144 -25.61 -36.07 -15.08
CA ALA A 144 -24.30 -36.71 -15.10
C ALA A 144 -23.24 -35.92 -14.31
N GLY A 145 -23.58 -34.75 -13.76
CA GLY A 145 -22.68 -33.89 -13.01
C GLY A 145 -21.86 -32.93 -13.85
N ASN A 146 -22.08 -32.87 -15.18
CA ASN A 146 -21.38 -31.92 -16.04
C ASN A 146 -21.98 -30.50 -15.89
N VAL A 147 -21.17 -29.46 -16.15
CA VAL A 147 -21.65 -28.09 -16.19
C VAL A 147 -22.62 -27.94 -17.35
N ALA A 148 -23.88 -27.62 -17.07
CA ALA A 148 -24.93 -27.41 -18.06
C ALA A 148 -25.12 -25.90 -18.40
N GLY A 149 -24.80 -25.01 -17.46
CA GLY A 149 -24.93 -23.57 -17.65
C GLY A 149 -24.73 -22.76 -16.36
N VAL A 150 -24.89 -21.45 -16.48
CA VAL A 150 -24.88 -20.54 -15.31
C VAL A 150 -26.15 -19.70 -15.38
N VAL A 151 -26.87 -19.62 -14.26
CA VAL A 151 -28.04 -18.74 -14.12
C VAL A 151 -27.68 -17.53 -13.27
N GLU A 152 -27.82 -16.36 -13.84
CA GLU A 152 -27.56 -15.10 -13.14
C GLU A 152 -28.50 -14.91 -11.94
N ASN A 153 -27.99 -14.30 -10.86
CA ASN A 153 -28.75 -14.15 -9.61
C ASN A 153 -30.13 -13.49 -9.79
N ALA A 154 -30.26 -12.57 -10.75
CA ALA A 154 -31.50 -11.88 -11.05
C ALA A 154 -32.60 -12.79 -11.68
N HIS A 155 -32.22 -13.95 -12.20
CA HIS A 155 -33.09 -14.87 -12.92
C HIS A 155 -33.29 -16.23 -12.23
N LEU A 156 -32.79 -16.38 -11.00
CA LEU A 156 -32.88 -17.62 -10.23
C LEU A 156 -34.31 -17.97 -9.82
N THR A 157 -34.73 -19.18 -10.09
CA THR A 157 -35.94 -19.77 -9.49
C THR A 157 -35.72 -20.00 -7.98
N ALA A 158 -36.82 -20.29 -7.26
CA ALA A 158 -36.74 -20.62 -5.83
C ALA A 158 -35.84 -21.86 -5.55
N GLU A 159 -35.92 -22.87 -6.41
CA GLU A 159 -35.12 -24.09 -6.34
C GLU A 159 -33.64 -23.80 -6.62
N GLN A 160 -33.33 -23.03 -7.66
CA GLN A 160 -31.95 -22.68 -8.03
C GLN A 160 -31.25 -21.83 -6.98
N LYS A 161 -31.97 -21.08 -6.14
CA LYS A 161 -31.39 -20.32 -5.01
C LYS A 161 -30.73 -21.24 -3.96
N SER A 162 -31.13 -22.51 -3.88
CA SER A 162 -30.53 -23.47 -2.97
C SER A 162 -29.16 -24.00 -3.46
N VAL A 163 -28.85 -23.82 -4.74
CA VAL A 163 -27.54 -24.22 -5.32
C VAL A 163 -26.45 -23.38 -4.71
N ARG A 164 -25.45 -24.05 -4.12
CA ARG A 164 -24.31 -23.40 -3.45
C ARG A 164 -23.11 -23.20 -4.35
N GLU A 165 -23.04 -23.91 -5.47
CA GLU A 165 -21.96 -23.74 -6.46
C GLU A 165 -22.19 -22.45 -7.24
N VAL A 166 -21.21 -21.55 -7.14
CA VAL A 166 -21.28 -20.20 -7.72
C VAL A 166 -20.25 -20.03 -8.82
N ASN A 167 -20.61 -19.22 -9.80
CA ASN A 167 -19.73 -18.76 -10.85
C ASN A 167 -18.85 -17.62 -10.36
N LEU A 168 -17.52 -17.81 -10.39
CA LEU A 168 -16.58 -16.82 -9.90
C LEU A 168 -16.15 -15.77 -10.93
N GLY A 169 -16.72 -15.81 -12.14
CA GLY A 169 -16.46 -14.77 -13.15
C GLY A 169 -15.04 -14.76 -13.72
N ALA A 170 -14.37 -15.90 -13.66
CA ALA A 170 -13.07 -16.10 -14.30
C ALA A 170 -13.15 -17.30 -15.25
N TYR A 171 -12.72 -17.10 -16.51
CA TYR A 171 -12.90 -18.04 -17.60
C TYR A 171 -11.65 -18.11 -18.46
N CYS A 172 -11.36 -19.28 -19.01
CA CYS A 172 -10.41 -19.46 -20.10
C CYS A 172 -11.11 -20.08 -21.31
N PHE A 173 -11.14 -19.34 -22.38
CA PHE A 173 -11.78 -19.75 -23.63
C PHE A 173 -10.76 -20.15 -24.67
N ARG A 174 -11.08 -21.11 -25.51
CA ARG A 174 -10.44 -21.28 -26.80
C ARG A 174 -10.80 -20.06 -27.68
N ALA A 175 -9.80 -19.35 -28.21
CA ALA A 175 -9.98 -18.02 -28.78
C ALA A 175 -10.87 -18.02 -30.04
N ASP A 176 -10.68 -18.97 -30.97
CA ASP A 176 -11.47 -19.10 -32.18
C ASP A 176 -12.97 -19.29 -31.86
N TRP A 177 -13.26 -20.19 -30.94
CA TRP A 177 -14.60 -20.51 -30.48
C TRP A 177 -15.25 -19.28 -29.78
N LEU A 178 -14.49 -18.59 -28.91
CA LEU A 178 -14.99 -17.41 -28.19
C LEU A 178 -15.57 -16.36 -29.16
N TRP A 179 -14.77 -15.98 -30.17
CA TRP A 179 -15.18 -14.92 -31.09
C TRP A 179 -16.35 -15.34 -31.99
N GLU A 180 -16.43 -16.61 -32.35
CA GLU A 180 -17.56 -17.12 -33.10
C GLU A 180 -18.86 -17.12 -32.28
N MET A 181 -18.81 -17.57 -31.03
CA MET A 181 -19.98 -17.71 -30.18
C MET A 181 -20.44 -16.38 -29.58
N LEU A 182 -19.53 -15.45 -29.30
CA LEU A 182 -19.94 -14.09 -28.89
C LEU A 182 -20.86 -13.40 -29.86
N ALA A 183 -20.73 -13.65 -31.16
CA ALA A 183 -21.62 -13.10 -32.17
C ALA A 183 -23.05 -13.66 -32.07
N LYS A 184 -23.23 -14.83 -31.46
CA LYS A 184 -24.51 -15.54 -31.30
C LYS A 184 -25.23 -15.26 -29.98
N VAL A 185 -24.54 -14.61 -29.00
CA VAL A 185 -25.15 -14.23 -27.72
C VAL A 185 -26.28 -13.24 -27.94
N LYS A 186 -27.44 -13.55 -27.40
CA LYS A 186 -28.65 -12.70 -27.51
C LYS A 186 -28.78 -11.80 -26.29
N PRO A 187 -29.41 -10.62 -26.43
CA PRO A 187 -29.68 -9.77 -25.30
C PRO A 187 -30.73 -10.40 -24.37
N SER A 188 -30.54 -10.25 -23.07
CA SER A 188 -31.52 -10.59 -22.05
C SER A 188 -32.78 -9.71 -22.21
N PRO A 189 -33.88 -10.01 -21.51
CA PRO A 189 -35.07 -9.15 -21.53
C PRO A 189 -34.80 -7.70 -21.07
N LYS A 190 -33.67 -7.45 -20.38
CA LYS A 190 -33.22 -6.12 -19.96
C LYS A 190 -32.26 -5.47 -20.96
N GLY A 191 -31.95 -6.12 -22.08
CA GLY A 191 -31.04 -5.61 -23.10
C GLY A 191 -29.55 -5.88 -22.81
N GLU A 192 -29.21 -6.62 -21.78
CA GLU A 192 -27.82 -6.95 -21.42
C GLU A 192 -27.38 -8.28 -22.07
N TYR A 193 -26.15 -8.33 -22.57
CA TYR A 193 -25.50 -9.52 -23.12
C TYR A 193 -24.64 -10.16 -22.03
N TYR A 194 -25.01 -11.34 -21.56
CA TYR A 194 -24.30 -12.03 -20.48
C TYR A 194 -23.20 -12.94 -21.03
N LEU A 195 -22.00 -12.82 -20.48
CA LEU A 195 -20.88 -13.73 -20.80
C LEU A 195 -21.18 -15.17 -20.35
N THR A 196 -22.00 -15.31 -19.33
CA THR A 196 -22.45 -16.61 -18.78
C THR A 196 -23.27 -17.45 -19.75
N ASP A 197 -23.90 -16.82 -20.78
CA ASP A 197 -24.60 -17.57 -21.82
C ASP A 197 -23.65 -18.46 -22.63
N LEU A 198 -22.36 -18.07 -22.73
CA LEU A 198 -21.33 -18.90 -23.36
C LEU A 198 -21.10 -20.23 -22.64
N VAL A 199 -21.41 -20.32 -21.33
CA VAL A 199 -21.25 -21.56 -20.56
C VAL A 199 -22.23 -22.63 -21.04
N GLU A 200 -23.49 -22.25 -21.26
CA GLU A 200 -24.53 -23.14 -21.83
C GLU A 200 -24.18 -23.52 -23.28
N MET A 201 -23.73 -22.55 -24.08
CA MET A 201 -23.30 -22.81 -25.46
C MET A 201 -22.11 -23.82 -25.48
N ALA A 202 -21.14 -23.66 -24.57
CA ALA A 202 -20.00 -24.58 -24.46
C ALA A 202 -20.43 -25.97 -24.02
N ALA A 203 -21.40 -26.06 -23.08
CA ALA A 203 -21.95 -27.33 -22.64
C ALA A 203 -22.53 -28.16 -23.80
N HIS A 204 -23.13 -27.49 -24.78
CA HIS A 204 -23.67 -28.11 -26.01
C HIS A 204 -22.61 -28.34 -27.09
N ASP A 205 -21.46 -27.67 -27.05
CA ASP A 205 -20.40 -27.73 -28.06
C ASP A 205 -19.08 -28.26 -27.49
N GLY A 206 -19.07 -29.50 -27.07
CA GLY A 206 -17.89 -30.22 -26.57
C GLY A 206 -17.66 -30.11 -25.06
N GLY A 207 -18.44 -29.32 -24.32
CA GLY A 207 -18.46 -29.27 -22.87
C GLY A 207 -17.83 -28.01 -22.26
N ALA A 208 -18.29 -27.66 -21.07
CA ALA A 208 -17.70 -26.66 -20.19
C ALA A 208 -17.08 -27.36 -18.97
N SER A 209 -15.82 -27.05 -18.65
CA SER A 209 -15.13 -27.58 -17.47
C SER A 209 -15.15 -26.57 -16.35
N ALA A 210 -15.25 -27.02 -15.11
CA ALA A 210 -15.20 -26.18 -13.91
C ALA A 210 -14.06 -26.61 -13.00
N ILE A 211 -13.30 -25.63 -12.50
CA ILE A 211 -12.24 -25.81 -11.51
C ILE A 211 -12.71 -25.16 -10.20
N PRO A 212 -12.88 -25.92 -9.12
CA PRO A 212 -13.25 -25.35 -7.83
C PRO A 212 -12.08 -24.58 -7.21
N VAL A 213 -12.42 -23.46 -6.53
CA VAL A 213 -11.51 -22.66 -5.72
C VAL A 213 -12.01 -22.69 -4.29
N ASP A 214 -11.24 -23.29 -3.41
CA ASP A 214 -11.61 -23.50 -2.01
C ASP A 214 -11.37 -22.27 -1.13
N ASP A 215 -10.41 -21.41 -1.51
CA ASP A 215 -10.09 -20.17 -0.76
C ASP A 215 -11.07 -19.06 -1.11
N GLU A 216 -12.08 -18.87 -0.26
CA GLU A 216 -13.10 -17.84 -0.46
C GLU A 216 -12.53 -16.40 -0.48
N GLU A 217 -11.33 -16.18 0.08
CA GLU A 217 -10.69 -14.87 0.03
C GLU A 217 -10.22 -14.47 -1.38
N GLU A 218 -10.00 -15.44 -2.29
CA GLU A 218 -9.58 -15.14 -3.66
C GLU A 218 -10.68 -14.48 -4.50
N TRP A 219 -11.93 -14.80 -4.21
CA TRP A 219 -13.07 -14.37 -5.02
C TRP A 219 -14.03 -13.41 -4.31
N ILE A 220 -13.50 -12.60 -3.38
CA ILE A 220 -14.26 -11.47 -2.80
C ILE A 220 -14.51 -10.42 -3.89
N GLY A 221 -15.76 -10.34 -4.33
CA GLY A 221 -16.22 -9.35 -5.31
C GLY A 221 -16.52 -8.00 -4.65
N ILE A 222 -15.82 -6.96 -5.05
CA ILE A 222 -15.91 -5.63 -4.42
C ILE A 222 -16.95 -4.78 -5.14
N ASN A 223 -18.12 -4.60 -4.54
CA ASN A 223 -19.23 -3.82 -5.08
C ASN A 223 -19.70 -2.70 -4.15
N THR A 224 -19.33 -2.77 -2.86
CA THR A 224 -19.69 -1.81 -1.81
C THR A 224 -18.48 -1.49 -0.95
N ARG A 225 -18.58 -0.44 -0.12
CA ARG A 225 -17.56 -0.14 0.90
C ARG A 225 -17.37 -1.27 1.91
N ALA A 226 -18.42 -2.01 2.22
CA ALA A 226 -18.32 -3.18 3.10
C ALA A 226 -17.47 -4.29 2.45
N HIS A 227 -17.72 -4.60 1.18
CA HIS A 227 -16.90 -5.57 0.44
C HIS A 227 -15.45 -5.08 0.28
N LEU A 228 -15.22 -3.76 0.13
CA LEU A 228 -13.86 -3.21 0.10
C LEU A 228 -13.13 -3.45 1.42
N ALA A 229 -13.79 -3.22 2.55
CA ALA A 229 -13.21 -3.47 3.88
C ALA A 229 -12.95 -4.96 4.13
N GLU A 230 -13.82 -5.84 3.64
CA GLU A 230 -13.64 -7.30 3.70
C GLU A 230 -12.40 -7.73 2.90
N ALA A 231 -12.26 -7.24 1.66
CA ALA A 231 -11.11 -7.51 0.81
C ALA A 231 -9.80 -6.93 1.37
N GLU A 232 -9.84 -5.73 1.96
CA GLU A 232 -8.72 -5.12 2.67
C GLU A 232 -8.23 -6.00 3.81
N ALA A 233 -9.16 -6.51 4.63
CA ALA A 233 -8.84 -7.40 5.74
C ALA A 233 -8.23 -8.74 5.26
N ALA A 234 -8.77 -9.31 4.18
CA ALA A 234 -8.24 -10.54 3.58
C ALA A 234 -6.81 -10.34 3.04
N LEU A 235 -6.59 -9.26 2.27
CA LEU A 235 -5.26 -8.95 1.74
C LEU A 235 -4.25 -8.67 2.86
N ARG A 236 -4.64 -7.93 3.90
CA ARG A 236 -3.80 -7.68 5.09
C ARG A 236 -3.39 -8.98 5.78
N ARG A 237 -4.33 -9.92 5.99
CA ARG A 237 -3.99 -11.24 6.54
C ARG A 237 -2.95 -11.98 5.69
N ARG A 238 -3.09 -11.93 4.36
CA ARG A 238 -2.16 -12.55 3.41
C ARG A 238 -0.77 -11.90 3.47
N ILE A 239 -0.72 -10.57 3.50
CA ILE A 239 0.54 -9.81 3.62
C ILE A 239 1.24 -10.12 4.94
N ASN A 240 0.51 -10.07 6.07
CA ASN A 240 1.09 -10.28 7.39
C ASN A 240 1.58 -11.72 7.56
N ARG A 241 0.84 -12.72 7.04
CA ARG A 241 1.30 -14.12 7.03
C ARG A 241 2.63 -14.27 6.31
N ARG A 242 2.77 -13.66 5.13
CA ARG A 242 4.04 -13.68 4.37
C ARG A 242 5.21 -13.13 5.19
N TRP A 243 5.01 -12.04 5.94
CA TRP A 243 6.05 -11.47 6.78
C TRP A 243 6.36 -12.32 8.01
N LEU A 244 5.36 -12.92 8.64
CA LEU A 244 5.56 -13.87 9.73
C LEU A 244 6.38 -15.10 9.26
N GLU A 245 6.09 -15.64 8.09
CA GLU A 245 6.83 -16.74 7.47
C GLU A 245 8.26 -16.33 7.06
N ALA A 246 8.50 -15.05 6.80
CA ALA A 246 9.81 -14.47 6.52
C ALA A 246 10.61 -14.07 7.78
N GLY A 247 10.16 -14.46 8.99
CA GLY A 247 10.88 -14.21 10.24
C GLY A 247 10.62 -12.87 10.90
N VAL A 248 9.59 -12.13 10.47
CA VAL A 248 9.12 -10.91 11.15
C VAL A 248 8.15 -11.27 12.26
N GLY A 249 8.37 -10.78 13.48
CA GLY A 249 7.45 -10.97 14.60
C GLY A 249 6.30 -9.94 14.55
N MET A 250 5.09 -10.37 14.89
CA MET A 250 3.94 -9.48 15.09
C MET A 250 3.21 -9.91 16.34
N GLN A 251 3.07 -9.02 17.33
CA GLN A 251 2.38 -9.33 18.58
C GLN A 251 0.86 -9.54 18.35
N ASP A 252 0.26 -8.72 17.50
CA ASP A 252 -1.13 -8.86 17.05
C ASP A 252 -1.23 -8.53 15.56
N PRO A 253 -1.18 -9.55 14.68
CA PRO A 253 -1.25 -9.33 13.23
C PRO A 253 -2.54 -8.64 12.77
N SER A 254 -3.62 -8.69 13.55
CA SER A 254 -4.90 -8.08 13.17
C SER A 254 -4.86 -6.54 13.20
N THR A 255 -3.95 -5.98 13.99
CA THR A 255 -3.76 -4.53 14.17
C THR A 255 -2.51 -3.99 13.48
N VAL A 256 -1.85 -4.80 12.66
CA VAL A 256 -0.67 -4.40 11.87
C VAL A 256 -1.09 -4.19 10.41
N TYR A 257 -0.75 -3.02 9.87
CA TYR A 257 -1.09 -2.58 8.51
C TYR A 257 0.18 -2.38 7.70
N VAL A 258 0.50 -3.32 6.83
CA VAL A 258 1.68 -3.26 5.96
C VAL A 258 1.24 -3.09 4.52
N SER A 259 1.66 -1.99 3.88
CA SER A 259 1.44 -1.77 2.45
C SER A 259 2.16 -2.83 1.60
N LEU A 260 1.62 -3.12 0.43
CA LEU A 260 2.22 -4.08 -0.51
C LEU A 260 3.64 -3.69 -0.94
N ASP A 261 3.94 -2.39 -0.98
CA ASP A 261 5.25 -1.85 -1.36
C ASP A 261 6.23 -1.73 -0.20
N ALA A 262 5.79 -2.02 1.03
CA ALA A 262 6.67 -1.98 2.20
C ALA A 262 7.51 -3.24 2.32
N THR A 263 8.70 -3.09 2.91
CA THR A 263 9.62 -4.19 3.19
C THR A 263 10.03 -4.19 4.66
N VAL A 264 10.21 -5.38 5.24
CA VAL A 264 10.60 -5.56 6.64
C VAL A 264 11.69 -6.62 6.72
N GLY A 265 12.78 -6.32 7.43
CA GLY A 265 13.88 -7.26 7.68
C GLY A 265 13.53 -8.30 8.73
N GLU A 266 14.17 -9.46 8.59
CA GLU A 266 14.09 -10.58 9.51
C GLU A 266 14.45 -10.15 10.96
N GLY A 267 13.87 -10.79 11.98
CA GLY A 267 14.09 -10.49 13.38
C GLY A 267 13.37 -9.24 13.91
N THR A 268 12.80 -8.43 13.00
CA THR A 268 12.05 -7.23 13.41
C THR A 268 10.73 -7.61 14.07
N MET A 269 10.43 -6.97 15.20
CA MET A 269 9.16 -7.10 15.92
C MET A 269 8.26 -5.89 15.65
N ILE A 270 7.05 -6.14 15.15
CA ILE A 270 6.02 -5.11 14.95
C ILE A 270 4.98 -5.25 16.07
N LEU A 271 4.77 -4.16 16.80
CA LEU A 271 3.83 -4.09 17.92
C LEU A 271 2.45 -3.58 17.45
N PRO A 272 1.38 -3.73 18.26
CA PRO A 272 0.01 -3.40 17.86
C PRO A 272 -0.19 -1.98 17.32
N ASN A 273 -1.19 -1.81 16.46
CA ASN A 273 -1.59 -0.53 15.86
C ASN A 273 -0.44 0.16 15.09
N THR A 274 0.36 -0.62 14.38
CA THR A 274 1.47 -0.10 13.57
C THR A 274 1.11 -0.08 12.10
N HIS A 275 1.41 1.04 11.44
CA HIS A 275 1.18 1.26 10.02
C HIS A 275 2.51 1.47 9.29
N LEU A 276 2.78 0.63 8.28
CA LEU A 276 3.89 0.77 7.34
C LEU A 276 3.32 1.11 5.97
N GLU A 277 3.32 2.41 5.62
CA GLU A 277 2.61 2.93 4.45
C GLU A 277 3.54 3.26 3.28
N GLY A 278 3.06 2.95 2.06
CA GLY A 278 3.78 3.18 0.82
C GLY A 278 5.11 2.41 0.75
N LYS A 279 6.11 2.97 0.08
CA LYS A 279 7.45 2.37 -0.04
C LYS A 279 8.28 2.58 1.24
N THR A 280 7.77 2.08 2.37
CA THR A 280 8.50 2.09 3.63
C THR A 280 9.40 0.86 3.72
N ALA A 281 10.66 1.06 4.08
CA ALA A 281 11.63 -0.01 4.30
C ALA A 281 12.07 -0.01 5.78
N VAL A 282 11.95 -1.16 6.44
CA VAL A 282 12.42 -1.39 7.80
C VAL A 282 13.52 -2.46 7.75
N GLY A 283 14.65 -2.20 8.39
CA GLY A 283 15.79 -3.11 8.50
C GLY A 283 15.53 -4.31 9.42
N ARG A 284 16.60 -4.98 9.81
CA ARG A 284 16.59 -6.16 10.68
C ARG A 284 16.60 -5.79 12.15
N ASP A 285 16.09 -6.70 12.97
CA ASP A 285 16.18 -6.63 14.44
C ASP A 285 15.63 -5.33 15.04
N CYS A 286 14.67 -4.71 14.36
CA CYS A 286 14.00 -3.50 14.81
C CYS A 286 12.84 -3.81 15.77
N VAL A 287 12.44 -2.80 16.56
CA VAL A 287 11.19 -2.81 17.32
C VAL A 287 10.35 -1.61 16.88
N ILE A 288 9.26 -1.87 16.19
CA ILE A 288 8.40 -0.82 15.62
C ILE A 288 7.00 -0.91 16.22
N GLY A 289 6.56 0.19 16.81
CA GLY A 289 5.30 0.26 17.52
C GLY A 289 5.45 0.33 19.03
N PRO A 290 4.34 0.27 19.81
CA PRO A 290 2.95 0.31 19.30
C PRO A 290 2.55 1.69 18.80
N ASN A 291 1.34 1.81 18.19
CA ASN A 291 0.74 3.08 17.78
C ASN A 291 1.69 3.94 16.92
N THR A 292 2.37 3.33 15.97
CA THR A 292 3.42 3.97 15.16
C THR A 292 3.00 4.00 13.68
N VAL A 293 3.26 5.12 13.03
CA VAL A 293 3.05 5.29 11.59
C VAL A 293 4.38 5.59 10.92
N LEU A 294 4.82 4.70 10.04
CA LEU A 294 5.95 4.94 9.15
C LEU A 294 5.41 5.11 7.72
N ARG A 295 5.66 6.26 7.11
CA ARG A 295 5.17 6.58 5.77
C ARG A 295 6.31 6.95 4.83
N ARG A 296 6.52 6.18 3.75
CA ARG A 296 7.57 6.40 2.72
C ARG A 296 8.94 6.71 3.33
N SER A 297 9.31 5.95 4.36
CA SER A 297 10.51 6.18 5.16
C SER A 297 11.44 4.97 5.14
N ALA A 298 12.73 5.23 5.31
CA ALA A 298 13.74 4.19 5.45
C ALA A 298 14.22 4.13 6.90
N VAL A 299 14.16 2.95 7.50
CA VAL A 299 14.61 2.67 8.85
C VAL A 299 15.67 1.57 8.78
N GLY A 300 16.88 1.87 9.24
CA GLY A 300 18.01 0.94 9.27
C GLY A 300 17.83 -0.16 10.32
N ASP A 301 18.87 -0.96 10.49
CA ASP A 301 18.86 -2.10 11.40
C ASP A 301 18.86 -1.68 12.89
N ARG A 302 18.30 -2.54 13.76
CA ARG A 302 18.31 -2.39 15.22
C ARG A 302 17.71 -1.08 15.76
N CYS A 303 16.85 -0.47 14.95
CA CYS A 303 16.13 0.75 15.33
C CYS A 303 14.94 0.44 16.25
N ARG A 304 14.61 1.41 17.10
CA ARG A 304 13.42 1.42 17.93
C ARG A 304 12.57 2.66 17.62
N VAL A 305 11.34 2.47 17.17
CA VAL A 305 10.39 3.56 16.92
C VAL A 305 9.09 3.27 17.64
N GLU A 306 8.75 4.10 18.62
CA GLU A 306 7.63 3.86 19.53
C GLU A 306 6.66 5.03 19.56
N CYS A 307 5.35 4.76 19.44
CA CYS A 307 4.26 5.74 19.53
C CYS A 307 4.54 7.02 18.72
N SER A 308 5.06 6.90 17.52
CA SER A 308 5.64 8.02 16.77
C SER A 308 5.17 8.04 15.31
N VAL A 309 5.29 9.21 14.68
CA VAL A 309 5.01 9.39 13.25
C VAL A 309 6.31 9.74 12.51
N VAL A 310 6.61 8.97 11.46
CA VAL A 310 7.81 9.14 10.64
C VAL A 310 7.37 9.22 9.16
N GLU A 311 7.62 10.36 8.53
CA GLU A 311 7.17 10.65 7.17
C GLU A 311 8.30 11.14 6.27
N ASP A 312 8.49 10.47 5.13
CA ASP A 312 9.53 10.84 4.14
C ASP A 312 10.89 11.10 4.80
N ALA A 313 11.28 10.25 5.75
CA ALA A 313 12.46 10.40 6.58
C ALA A 313 13.38 9.18 6.50
N THR A 314 14.65 9.37 6.91
CA THR A 314 15.64 8.30 6.95
C THR A 314 16.24 8.19 8.35
N LEU A 315 16.25 6.99 8.89
CA LEU A 315 16.93 6.60 10.11
C LEU A 315 18.01 5.58 9.74
N GLU A 316 19.24 5.86 10.08
CA GLU A 316 20.32 4.87 9.98
C GLU A 316 20.18 3.80 11.06
N GLU A 317 21.16 2.95 11.24
CA GLU A 317 21.13 1.87 12.22
C GLU A 317 21.21 2.38 13.68
N ASP A 318 20.71 1.58 14.62
CA ASP A 318 20.79 1.84 16.08
C ASP A 318 20.08 3.15 16.52
N VAL A 319 19.15 3.68 15.72
CA VAL A 319 18.40 4.90 16.04
C VAL A 319 17.21 4.57 16.94
N SER A 320 16.96 5.43 17.94
CA SER A 320 15.76 5.34 18.77
C SER A 320 14.92 6.61 18.68
N VAL A 321 13.60 6.45 18.49
CA VAL A 321 12.62 7.53 18.37
C VAL A 321 11.41 7.24 19.24
N GLY A 322 11.03 8.22 20.04
CA GLY A 322 9.79 8.15 20.80
C GLY A 322 9.93 8.03 22.31
N PRO A 323 8.79 7.94 23.00
CA PRO A 323 7.43 8.04 22.43
C PRO A 323 7.06 9.45 21.97
N PHE A 324 6.05 9.54 21.10
CA PHE A 324 5.47 10.80 20.59
C PHE A 324 6.44 11.68 19.80
N GLY A 325 7.36 11.07 19.07
CA GLY A 325 8.23 11.74 18.12
C GLY A 325 7.55 11.99 16.78
N HIS A 326 7.86 13.12 16.13
CA HIS A 326 7.40 13.41 14.77
C HIS A 326 8.60 13.73 13.87
N LEU A 327 8.96 12.78 13.03
CA LEU A 327 9.94 12.98 11.96
C LEU A 327 9.19 13.32 10.67
N ARG A 328 9.46 14.50 10.14
CA ARG A 328 8.81 15.03 8.93
C ARG A 328 9.77 14.95 7.74
N ARG A 329 9.22 15.21 6.57
CA ARG A 329 9.95 15.16 5.30
C ARG A 329 11.33 15.79 5.39
N GLY A 330 12.35 15.02 4.95
CA GLY A 330 13.74 15.43 4.92
C GLY A 330 14.46 15.33 6.28
N ALA A 331 13.83 14.71 7.29
CA ALA A 331 14.54 14.35 8.51
C ALA A 331 15.50 13.19 8.23
N TYR A 332 16.76 13.34 8.65
CA TYR A 332 17.80 12.32 8.51
C TYR A 332 18.53 12.14 9.85
N LEU A 333 18.39 10.97 10.42
CA LEU A 333 19.01 10.60 11.70
C LEU A 333 20.14 9.60 11.44
N GLU A 334 21.38 9.99 11.71
CA GLU A 334 22.53 9.13 11.56
C GLU A 334 22.59 8.06 12.68
N ARG A 335 23.49 7.09 12.53
CA ARG A 335 23.64 5.97 13.44
C ARG A 335 23.66 6.39 14.91
N GLY A 336 22.90 5.67 15.74
CA GLY A 336 22.90 5.82 17.20
C GLY A 336 22.28 7.13 17.70
N VAL A 337 21.57 7.87 16.86
CA VAL A 337 20.81 9.06 17.31
C VAL A 337 19.70 8.61 18.25
N HIS A 338 19.57 9.33 19.36
CA HIS A 338 18.48 9.18 20.31
C HIS A 338 17.56 10.41 20.28
N MET A 339 16.32 10.19 19.86
CA MET A 339 15.25 11.17 19.94
C MET A 339 14.19 10.67 20.93
N GLY A 340 14.04 11.35 22.05
CA GLY A 340 13.05 11.01 23.06
C GLY A 340 11.66 11.57 22.75
N ASN A 341 10.91 11.86 23.82
CA ASN A 341 9.49 12.20 23.73
C ASN A 341 9.22 13.62 23.25
N PHE A 342 8.10 13.78 22.51
CA PHE A 342 7.56 15.05 22.02
C PHE A 342 8.54 15.91 21.20
N GLY A 343 9.49 15.26 20.52
CA GLY A 343 10.41 15.95 19.61
C GLY A 343 9.84 16.04 18.18
N GLU A 344 10.12 17.15 17.49
CA GLU A 344 9.82 17.29 16.07
C GLU A 344 11.08 17.62 15.28
N VAL A 345 11.33 16.89 14.19
CA VAL A 345 12.46 17.13 13.27
C VAL A 345 11.96 17.24 11.86
N LYS A 346 12.29 18.34 11.17
CA LYS A 346 11.88 18.61 9.78
C LYS A 346 13.04 19.12 8.96
N ASN A 347 13.26 18.54 7.77
CA ASN A 347 14.31 19.00 6.84
C ASN A 347 15.65 19.23 7.54
N SER A 348 16.06 18.29 8.39
CA SER A 348 17.21 18.42 9.29
C SER A 348 17.99 17.14 9.38
N ARG A 349 19.30 17.26 9.58
CA ARG A 349 20.21 16.13 9.76
C ARG A 349 20.76 16.14 11.17
N LEU A 350 20.61 15.02 11.88
CA LEU A 350 21.20 14.78 13.18
C LEU A 350 22.38 13.80 13.02
N GLY A 351 23.58 14.25 13.36
CA GLY A 351 24.82 13.49 13.25
C GLY A 351 24.90 12.35 14.26
N ALA A 352 25.76 11.39 13.97
CA ALA A 352 25.88 10.15 14.70
C ALA A 352 25.97 10.35 16.23
N GLY A 353 25.13 9.61 16.97
CA GLY A 353 25.09 9.66 18.43
C GLY A 353 24.57 10.99 19.02
N ALA A 354 24.01 11.90 18.22
CA ALA A 354 23.36 13.10 18.75
C ALA A 354 22.14 12.73 19.60
N LYS A 355 21.84 13.56 20.60
CA LYS A 355 20.77 13.32 21.57
C LYS A 355 19.78 14.47 21.62
N MET A 356 18.49 14.18 21.54
CA MET A 356 17.37 15.10 21.69
C MET A 356 16.30 14.42 22.54
N GLY A 357 16.53 14.34 23.86
CA GLY A 357 15.77 13.46 24.76
C GLY A 357 14.35 13.92 25.10
N HIS A 358 14.01 15.19 24.86
CA HIS A 358 12.76 15.78 25.30
C HIS A 358 12.15 16.70 24.21
N PHE A 359 10.96 17.23 24.49
CA PHE A 359 10.23 18.15 23.61
C PHE A 359 11.16 19.25 23.06
N SER A 360 11.26 19.34 21.75
CA SER A 360 12.10 20.30 21.04
C SER A 360 11.70 20.34 19.57
N TYR A 361 12.02 21.43 18.87
CA TYR A 361 11.80 21.56 17.43
C TYR A 361 13.11 21.84 16.70
N LEU A 362 13.47 20.98 15.77
CA LEU A 362 14.60 21.18 14.85
C LEU A 362 14.09 21.25 13.40
N GLY A 363 14.04 22.47 12.88
CA GLY A 363 13.70 22.75 11.49
C GLY A 363 14.87 23.37 10.73
N ASP A 364 15.12 22.88 9.51
CA ASP A 364 16.18 23.35 8.63
C ASP A 364 17.56 23.40 9.32
N ALA A 365 17.87 22.36 10.11
CA ALA A 365 19.05 22.30 10.96
C ALA A 365 20.05 21.22 10.54
N ALA A 366 21.33 21.48 10.78
CA ALA A 366 22.39 20.48 10.76
C ALA A 366 23.00 20.36 12.16
N VAL A 367 22.83 19.19 12.77
CA VAL A 367 23.34 18.88 14.11
C VAL A 367 24.53 17.93 13.97
N GLY A 368 25.67 18.30 14.52
CA GLY A 368 26.90 17.50 14.47
C GLY A 368 26.86 16.30 15.41
N ALA A 369 27.76 15.34 15.14
CA ALA A 369 27.85 14.10 15.89
C ALA A 369 28.03 14.35 17.41
N GLY A 370 27.34 13.56 18.23
CA GLY A 370 27.44 13.62 19.69
C GLY A 370 26.91 14.92 20.31
N ALA A 371 26.27 15.81 19.57
CA ALA A 371 25.66 16.99 20.13
C ALA A 371 24.47 16.64 21.03
N ASN A 372 24.26 17.43 22.09
CA ASN A 372 23.13 17.27 22.99
C ASN A 372 22.18 18.46 22.88
N ILE A 373 20.93 18.19 22.54
CA ILE A 373 19.87 19.16 22.43
C ILE A 373 19.03 19.13 23.71
N GLY A 374 19.06 20.21 24.47
CA GLY A 374 18.28 20.34 25.72
C GLY A 374 16.80 20.48 25.45
N ALA A 375 15.99 20.12 26.46
CA ALA A 375 14.53 20.25 26.40
C ALA A 375 14.08 21.69 26.04
N GLY A 376 13.04 21.86 25.24
CA GLY A 376 12.53 23.17 24.86
C GLY A 376 13.39 23.91 23.82
N THR A 377 14.40 23.29 23.25
CA THR A 377 15.22 23.90 22.20
C THR A 377 14.39 24.10 20.93
N ILE A 378 14.42 25.30 20.38
CA ILE A 378 13.75 25.66 19.13
C ILE A 378 14.74 26.28 18.16
N THR A 379 14.84 25.73 16.95
CA THR A 379 15.43 26.45 15.82
C THR A 379 14.38 27.43 15.28
N CYS A 380 14.57 28.72 15.53
CA CYS A 380 13.67 29.76 15.00
C CYS A 380 14.04 30.01 13.53
N ASN A 381 13.65 29.06 12.67
CA ASN A 381 14.11 28.95 11.28
C ASN A 381 13.31 29.80 10.27
N TYR A 382 12.22 30.45 10.69
CA TYR A 382 11.35 31.24 9.82
C TYR A 382 11.24 32.69 10.31
N ASP A 383 11.55 33.65 9.46
CA ASP A 383 11.55 35.10 9.77
C ASP A 383 10.24 35.81 9.36
N GLY A 384 9.25 35.08 8.91
CA GLY A 384 8.00 35.58 8.36
C GLY A 384 7.98 35.65 6.82
N GLN A 385 9.12 35.50 6.16
CA GLN A 385 9.26 35.55 4.70
C GLN A 385 10.03 34.32 4.17
N GLN A 386 11.17 34.00 4.78
CA GLN A 386 12.08 32.94 4.34
C GLN A 386 12.47 32.03 5.50
N LYS A 387 12.96 30.85 5.12
CA LYS A 387 13.55 29.91 6.06
C LYS A 387 15.06 30.01 6.03
N HIS A 388 15.66 29.96 7.21
CA HIS A 388 17.08 30.07 7.43
C HIS A 388 17.60 28.82 8.14
N ARG A 389 18.89 28.52 7.93
CA ARG A 389 19.52 27.31 8.45
C ARG A 389 20.16 27.56 9.80
N THR A 390 20.07 26.57 10.69
CA THR A 390 20.83 26.49 11.94
C THR A 390 21.90 25.41 11.82
N GLU A 391 23.14 25.72 12.22
CA GLU A 391 24.23 24.74 12.30
C GLU A 391 24.66 24.56 13.76
N ILE A 392 24.66 23.30 14.22
CA ILE A 392 25.12 22.93 15.57
C ILE A 392 26.31 21.99 15.43
N GLY A 393 27.47 22.40 15.92
CA GLY A 393 28.72 21.67 15.78
C GLY A 393 28.76 20.36 16.58
N ALA A 394 29.67 19.46 16.21
CA ALA A 394 29.87 18.20 16.90
C ALA A 394 30.19 18.41 18.39
N GLY A 395 29.58 17.59 19.27
CA GLY A 395 29.76 17.68 20.71
C GLY A 395 29.23 18.96 21.36
N ALA A 396 28.51 19.80 20.65
CA ALA A 396 27.87 20.99 21.22
C ALA A 396 26.81 20.60 22.25
N PHE A 397 26.66 21.43 23.29
CA PHE A 397 25.65 21.27 24.33
C PHE A 397 24.68 22.44 24.32
N ILE A 398 23.48 22.21 23.82
CA ILE A 398 22.41 23.21 23.81
C ILE A 398 21.65 23.07 25.13
N GLY A 399 21.67 24.14 25.94
CA GLY A 399 20.92 24.18 27.19
C GLY A 399 19.41 24.18 26.98
N SER A 400 18.66 23.72 27.98
CA SER A 400 17.19 23.69 27.90
C SER A 400 16.62 25.10 27.62
N ASP A 401 15.48 25.14 26.92
CA ASP A 401 14.76 26.36 26.51
C ASP A 401 15.64 27.35 25.71
N SER A 402 16.60 26.84 24.93
CA SER A 402 17.39 27.68 24.03
C SER A 402 16.67 27.97 22.75
N MET A 403 16.52 29.28 22.40
CA MET A 403 16.00 29.74 21.11
C MET A 403 17.18 30.07 20.19
N LEU A 404 17.33 29.29 19.12
CA LEU A 404 18.39 29.48 18.12
C LEU A 404 17.80 30.27 16.95
N VAL A 405 18.04 31.59 16.92
CA VAL A 405 17.47 32.46 15.89
C VAL A 405 18.30 32.36 14.62
N ALA A 406 17.77 31.63 13.65
CA ALA A 406 18.46 31.38 12.37
C ALA A 406 18.47 32.65 11.46
N PRO A 407 19.51 32.83 10.62
CA PRO A 407 20.65 31.95 10.48
C PRO A 407 21.62 32.05 11.66
N VAL A 408 22.04 30.92 12.23
CA VAL A 408 22.98 30.91 13.36
C VAL A 408 23.82 29.64 13.35
N LYS A 409 25.07 29.76 13.76
CA LYS A 409 26.02 28.65 13.92
C LYS A 409 26.49 28.55 15.35
N VAL A 410 26.30 27.38 15.95
CA VAL A 410 26.89 27.00 17.25
C VAL A 410 28.09 26.08 17.00
N GLY A 411 29.28 26.51 17.37
CA GLY A 411 30.54 25.82 17.06
C GLY A 411 30.71 24.46 17.77
N LYS A 412 31.74 23.73 17.38
CA LYS A 412 32.09 22.43 17.98
C LYS A 412 32.35 22.55 19.46
N GLY A 413 31.75 21.68 20.27
CA GLY A 413 31.90 21.69 21.72
C GLY A 413 31.40 22.97 22.39
N ALA A 414 30.79 23.91 21.66
CA ALA A 414 30.23 25.12 22.21
C ALA A 414 28.99 24.80 23.07
N ARG A 415 28.63 25.70 23.96
CA ARG A 415 27.55 25.48 24.94
C ARG A 415 26.63 26.71 25.02
N THR A 416 25.33 26.47 25.13
CA THR A 416 24.38 27.51 25.52
C THR A 416 23.91 27.27 26.96
N GLY A 417 23.67 28.34 27.71
CA GLY A 417 23.01 28.25 29.01
C GLY A 417 21.50 28.04 28.81
N ALA A 418 20.84 27.49 29.85
CA ALA A 418 19.38 27.34 29.79
C ALA A 418 18.69 28.69 29.64
N GLY A 419 17.57 28.74 28.88
CA GLY A 419 16.80 29.95 28.61
C GLY A 419 17.50 30.97 27.71
N SER A 420 18.51 30.55 26.94
CA SER A 420 19.28 31.49 26.11
C SER A 420 18.58 31.75 24.78
N VAL A 421 18.60 33.05 24.34
CA VAL A 421 18.22 33.45 22.99
C VAL A 421 19.47 33.76 22.17
N VAL A 422 19.88 32.79 21.32
CA VAL A 422 21.12 32.88 20.53
C VAL A 422 20.82 33.57 19.19
N THR A 423 21.31 34.80 19.02
CA THR A 423 21.07 35.63 17.83
C THR A 423 22.34 35.85 17.00
N HIS A 424 23.48 35.33 17.41
CA HIS A 424 24.77 35.46 16.74
C HIS A 424 25.53 34.15 16.85
N ASP A 425 26.44 33.93 15.92
CA ASP A 425 27.29 32.72 15.91
C ASP A 425 28.07 32.54 17.22
N VAL A 426 28.16 31.32 17.66
CA VAL A 426 28.90 30.90 18.85
C VAL A 426 30.17 30.18 18.39
N PRO A 427 31.38 30.71 18.65
CA PRO A 427 32.63 30.05 18.29
C PRO A 427 32.80 28.67 18.96
N ASP A 428 33.71 27.85 18.42
CA ASP A 428 34.03 26.55 18.96
C ASP A 428 34.46 26.63 20.47
N GLY A 429 33.92 25.73 21.29
CA GLY A 429 34.22 25.65 22.70
C GLY A 429 33.75 26.82 23.57
N GLU A 430 33.02 27.75 23.04
CA GLU A 430 32.53 28.91 23.81
C GLU A 430 31.24 28.57 24.59
N LEU A 431 31.06 29.26 25.72
CA LEU A 431 29.82 29.27 26.48
C LEU A 431 29.12 30.62 26.33
N VAL A 432 27.88 30.62 25.87
CA VAL A 432 27.03 31.80 25.84
C VAL A 432 25.80 31.58 26.71
N LEU A 433 25.26 32.66 27.30
CA LEU A 433 24.02 32.60 28.07
C LEU A 433 23.30 33.97 28.09
N GLY A 434 22.01 33.92 28.40
CA GLY A 434 21.20 35.12 28.58
C GLY A 434 20.31 35.47 27.35
N VAL A 435 19.62 36.62 27.43
CA VAL A 435 18.67 37.12 26.45
C VAL A 435 18.99 38.60 26.12
N PRO A 436 19.60 38.87 24.95
CA PRO A 436 20.24 37.93 24.04
C PRO A 436 21.49 37.29 24.68
N ALA A 437 21.88 36.08 24.19
CA ALA A 437 23.01 35.32 24.74
C ALA A 437 24.34 36.12 24.55
N ARG A 438 25.18 36.10 25.60
CA ARG A 438 26.52 36.67 25.63
C ARG A 438 27.56 35.67 26.10
N LYS A 439 28.77 35.82 25.58
CA LYS A 439 29.90 34.99 25.98
C LYS A 439 30.24 35.22 27.44
N ILE A 440 30.41 34.15 28.17
CA ILE A 440 30.86 34.18 29.59
C ILE A 440 32.26 33.63 29.72
N ARG A 441 32.55 32.45 29.16
CA ARG A 441 33.86 31.77 29.25
C ARG A 441 34.00 30.68 28.21
N LYS A 442 35.20 30.11 28.05
CA LYS A 442 35.40 28.88 27.25
C LYS A 442 34.69 27.68 27.90
N ALA A 443 34.01 26.88 27.10
CA ALA A 443 33.42 25.63 27.57
C ALA A 443 34.53 24.69 28.07
N GLY A 444 34.29 24.00 29.18
CA GLY A 444 35.28 23.09 29.79
C GLY A 444 36.23 23.68 30.83
N ALA A 445 36.29 24.98 31.05
CA ALA A 445 36.96 25.57 32.17
C ALA A 445 36.25 25.14 33.48
N LYS A 446 37.02 24.62 34.47
CA LYS A 446 36.47 24.17 35.75
C LYS A 446 35.66 25.27 36.43
N SER A 447 34.49 24.95 36.94
CA SER A 447 33.65 25.93 37.67
C SER A 447 34.38 26.42 38.91
N VAL A 448 34.54 27.73 39.03
CA VAL A 448 34.90 28.33 40.31
C VAL A 448 33.74 28.02 41.27
N LYS A 449 34.02 27.34 42.38
CA LYS A 449 33.04 27.07 43.44
C LYS A 449 32.40 28.41 43.82
N ARG A 450 31.07 28.54 43.57
CA ARG A 450 30.33 29.62 44.20
C ARG A 450 30.40 29.45 45.71
N GLY A 451 31.13 30.35 46.37
CA GLY A 451 31.02 30.47 47.82
C GLY A 451 29.57 30.76 48.17
N ARG A 452 28.98 29.99 49.05
CA ARG A 452 27.69 30.29 49.67
C ARG A 452 27.83 31.60 50.40
N ARG A 453 27.02 32.57 50.06
CA ARG A 453 26.56 33.62 50.96
C ARG A 453 25.06 33.52 51.03
#